data_afa5205015bcfda4771a99e2c1840497
#
_entry.id   afa5205015bcfda4771a99e2c1840497
#
_cell.length_a   1.000
_cell.length_b   1.000
_cell.length_c   1.000
_cell.angle_alpha   90.00
_cell.angle_beta   90.00
_cell.angle_gamma   90.00
#
_symmetry.space_group_name_H-M   'P 1'
#
loop_
_entity.id
_entity.type
_entity.pdbx_description
1 polymer ?
#
loop_
_entity_poly.entity_id
_entity_poly.type
_entity_poly.pdbx_seq_one_letter_code
_entity_poly.pdbx_strand_id
1 'polypeptide(L)'
;MDDSAREIESELRRIPEQLEELRAGMQTLESMLAQEREQLNAANQLKAEQSSELKDRAEGLQRARKKAAQATSIREADAGEREVEANRRAIKEREEELARIAQAIEAKEASLVEREKDFEEAKGVLQSQEESSKTRIAELEGQRGLLLNGRDELVANLPKTIVKRYERLRTGLPNAVIIIDSGTCTACRMALPPQLNIELQRADELHQCPHCRRIIIHKSIIES
;
A
#
# COMPACT_ATOMS: atom_id res chain seq x y z
N MET A 1 -23.32 -11.77 20.07
CA MET A 1 -23.11 -12.61 18.87
C MET A 1 -23.15 -11.81 17.57
N ASP A 2 -24.28 -11.17 17.21
CA ASP A 2 -24.40 -10.48 15.92
C ASP A 2 -23.46 -9.28 15.77
N ASP A 3 -23.17 -8.52 16.81
CA ASP A 3 -22.21 -7.42 16.77
C ASP A 3 -20.77 -7.95 16.64
N SER A 4 -20.43 -8.99 17.40
CA SER A 4 -19.14 -9.67 17.26
C SER A 4 -18.95 -10.29 15.87
N ALA A 5 -20.00 -10.85 15.28
CA ALA A 5 -19.95 -11.35 13.91
C ALA A 5 -19.69 -10.23 12.88
N ARG A 6 -20.30 -9.05 13.06
CA ARG A 6 -20.03 -7.88 12.20
C ARG A 6 -18.61 -7.33 12.33
N GLU A 7 -18.07 -7.32 13.56
CA GLU A 7 -16.68 -6.94 13.80
C GLU A 7 -15.72 -7.87 13.06
N ILE A 8 -15.96 -9.19 13.17
CA ILE A 8 -15.19 -10.21 12.45
C ILE A 8 -15.32 -10.03 10.93
N GLU A 9 -16.52 -9.82 10.41
CA GLU A 9 -16.74 -9.58 8.99
C GLU A 9 -16.06 -8.31 8.48
N SER A 10 -16.01 -7.27 9.32
CA SER A 10 -15.29 -6.05 9.02
C SER A 10 -13.78 -6.28 8.94
N GLU A 11 -13.22 -7.05 9.89
CA GLU A 11 -11.80 -7.41 9.91
C GLU A 11 -11.43 -8.32 8.73
N LEU A 12 -12.27 -9.31 8.41
CA LEU A 12 -12.12 -10.20 7.25
C LEU A 12 -12.10 -9.45 5.90
N ARG A 13 -12.78 -8.31 5.80
CA ARG A 13 -12.72 -7.45 4.61
C ARG A 13 -11.47 -6.57 4.61
N ARG A 14 -11.13 -5.99 5.75
CA ARG A 14 -10.01 -5.06 5.87
C ARG A 14 -8.65 -5.71 5.63
N ILE A 15 -8.44 -6.96 6.08
CA ILE A 15 -7.15 -7.65 5.92
C ILE A 15 -6.78 -7.82 4.45
N PRO A 16 -7.63 -8.37 3.57
CA PRO A 16 -7.31 -8.47 2.13
C PRO A 16 -7.08 -7.11 1.46
N GLU A 17 -7.87 -6.08 1.81
CA GLU A 17 -7.70 -4.73 1.28
C GLU A 17 -6.32 -4.15 1.61
N GLN A 18 -5.88 -4.30 2.86
CA GLN A 18 -4.55 -3.87 3.30
C GLN A 18 -3.42 -4.62 2.59
N LEU A 19 -3.57 -5.94 2.39
CA LEU A 19 -2.60 -6.73 1.64
C LEU A 19 -2.52 -6.30 0.17
N GLU A 20 -3.64 -5.97 -0.44
CA GLU A 20 -3.68 -5.51 -1.83
C GLU A 20 -3.00 -4.14 -2.00
N GLU A 21 -3.20 -3.23 -1.05
CA GLU A 21 -2.49 -1.95 -1.02
C GLU A 21 -0.97 -2.13 -0.90
N LEU A 22 -0.53 -3.04 -0.02
CA LEU A 22 0.89 -3.35 0.14
C LEU A 22 1.49 -3.96 -1.13
N ARG A 23 0.78 -4.89 -1.78
CA ARG A 23 1.20 -5.50 -3.05
C ARG A 23 1.31 -4.45 -4.16
N ALA A 24 0.33 -3.57 -4.28
CA ALA A 24 0.35 -2.49 -5.26
C ALA A 24 1.55 -1.54 -5.02
N GLY A 25 1.84 -1.22 -3.76
CA GLY A 25 3.03 -0.46 -3.38
C GLY A 25 4.33 -1.15 -3.80
N MET A 26 4.45 -2.46 -3.51
CA MET A 26 5.62 -3.25 -3.92
C MET A 26 5.79 -3.32 -5.44
N GLN A 27 4.70 -3.50 -6.18
CA GLN A 27 4.73 -3.51 -7.64
C GLN A 27 5.18 -2.16 -8.23
N THR A 28 4.78 -1.07 -7.58
CA THR A 28 5.24 0.27 -7.96
C THR A 28 6.75 0.43 -7.74
N LEU A 29 7.26 0.00 -6.58
CA LEU A 29 8.70 0.03 -6.28
C LEU A 29 9.50 -0.83 -7.25
N GLU A 30 9.03 -2.03 -7.59
CA GLU A 30 9.66 -2.92 -8.56
C GLU A 30 9.76 -2.26 -9.95
N SER A 31 8.67 -1.62 -10.39
CA SER A 31 8.65 -0.86 -11.64
C SER A 31 9.65 0.29 -11.64
N MET A 32 9.76 1.02 -10.53
CA MET A 32 10.73 2.11 -10.39
C MET A 32 12.17 1.60 -10.44
N LEU A 33 12.48 0.50 -9.76
CA LEU A 33 13.81 -0.14 -9.80
C LEU A 33 14.16 -0.62 -11.22
N ALA A 34 13.19 -1.20 -11.93
CA ALA A 34 13.37 -1.61 -13.31
C ALA A 34 13.72 -0.42 -14.23
N GLN A 35 13.03 0.69 -14.08
CA GLN A 35 13.32 1.93 -14.83
C GLN A 35 14.70 2.49 -14.48
N GLU A 36 15.09 2.47 -13.21
CA GLU A 36 16.42 2.94 -12.80
C GLU A 36 17.55 2.07 -13.38
N ARG A 37 17.37 0.75 -13.42
CA ARG A 37 18.30 -0.18 -14.07
C ARG A 37 18.44 0.10 -15.57
N GLU A 38 17.33 0.37 -16.24
CA GLU A 38 17.32 0.71 -17.66
C GLU A 38 18.07 2.03 -17.92
N GLN A 39 17.80 3.05 -17.11
CA GLN A 39 18.52 4.33 -17.18
C GLN A 39 20.03 4.17 -16.97
N LEU A 40 20.42 3.35 -15.98
CA LEU A 40 21.83 3.05 -15.72
C LEU A 40 22.49 2.32 -16.89
N ASN A 41 21.80 1.37 -17.49
CA ASN A 41 22.25 0.66 -18.69
C ASN A 41 22.47 1.64 -19.87
N ALA A 42 21.51 2.53 -20.11
CA ALA A 42 21.63 3.54 -21.15
C ALA A 42 22.81 4.50 -20.89
N ALA A 43 23.02 4.91 -19.65
CA ALA A 43 24.16 5.74 -19.27
C ALA A 43 25.51 5.04 -19.47
N ASN A 44 25.59 3.75 -19.16
CA ASN A 44 26.77 2.93 -19.38
C ASN A 44 27.07 2.75 -20.90
N GLN A 45 26.03 2.55 -21.71
CA GLN A 45 26.17 2.50 -23.16
C GLN A 45 26.71 3.83 -23.73
N LEU A 46 26.11 4.95 -23.31
CA LEU A 46 26.56 6.28 -23.71
C LEU A 46 28.02 6.51 -23.30
N LYS A 47 28.42 6.14 -22.08
CA LYS A 47 29.81 6.22 -21.62
C LYS A 47 30.76 5.40 -22.53
N ALA A 48 30.35 4.20 -22.93
CA ALA A 48 31.13 3.34 -23.80
C ALA A 48 31.31 3.95 -25.21
N GLU A 49 30.23 4.49 -25.80
CA GLU A 49 30.25 5.18 -27.07
C GLU A 49 31.16 6.41 -27.03
N GLN A 50 31.00 7.25 -26.01
CA GLN A 50 31.83 8.44 -25.84
C GLN A 50 33.31 8.10 -25.60
N SER A 51 33.58 7.00 -24.89
CA SER A 51 34.95 6.50 -24.71
C SER A 51 35.57 6.00 -25.99
N SER A 52 34.79 5.38 -26.89
CA SER A 52 35.23 4.97 -28.23
C SER A 52 35.55 6.17 -29.10
N GLU A 53 34.67 7.16 -29.16
CA GLU A 53 34.89 8.41 -29.87
C GLU A 53 36.16 9.16 -29.41
N LEU A 54 36.40 9.13 -28.06
CA LEU A 54 37.62 9.73 -27.52
C LEU A 54 38.89 9.05 -28.02
N LYS A 55 38.90 7.71 -28.13
CA LYS A 55 40.01 6.95 -28.70
C LYS A 55 40.27 7.34 -30.16
N ASP A 56 39.19 7.40 -30.97
CA ASP A 56 39.29 7.79 -32.37
C ASP A 56 39.84 9.21 -32.54
N ARG A 57 39.44 10.14 -31.68
CA ARG A 57 39.98 11.51 -31.66
C ARG A 57 41.46 11.55 -31.23
N ALA A 58 41.83 10.74 -30.24
CA ALA A 58 43.21 10.61 -29.81
C ALA A 58 44.14 10.10 -30.95
N GLU A 59 43.64 9.12 -31.71
CA GLU A 59 44.34 8.65 -32.91
C GLU A 59 44.41 9.74 -34.01
N GLY A 60 43.30 10.49 -34.21
CA GLY A 60 43.26 11.64 -35.10
C GLY A 60 44.28 12.70 -34.71
N LEU A 61 44.43 13.01 -33.44
CA LEU A 61 45.43 13.91 -32.91
C LEU A 61 46.87 13.43 -33.23
N GLN A 62 47.15 12.13 -33.10
CA GLN A 62 48.45 11.56 -33.44
C GLN A 62 48.74 11.71 -34.95
N ARG A 63 47.73 11.47 -35.79
CA ARG A 63 47.86 11.69 -37.25
C ARG A 63 48.11 13.17 -37.59
N ALA A 64 47.38 14.10 -36.96
CA ALA A 64 47.55 15.55 -37.15
C ALA A 64 48.95 16.01 -36.72
N ARG A 65 49.48 15.52 -35.59
CA ARG A 65 50.85 15.78 -35.13
C ARG A 65 51.92 15.33 -36.14
N LYS A 66 51.76 14.10 -36.66
CA LYS A 66 52.71 13.58 -37.69
C LYS A 66 52.69 14.45 -38.98
N LYS A 67 51.50 14.86 -39.42
CA LYS A 67 51.33 15.72 -40.60
C LYS A 67 51.89 17.10 -40.35
N ALA A 68 51.68 17.72 -39.22
CA ALA A 68 52.25 19.01 -38.83
C ALA A 68 53.81 18.97 -38.82
N ALA A 69 54.38 17.87 -38.30
CA ALA A 69 55.84 17.67 -38.25
C ALA A 69 56.48 17.47 -39.65
N GLN A 70 55.67 17.10 -40.65
CA GLN A 70 56.12 16.90 -42.04
C GLN A 70 55.85 18.11 -42.94
N ALA A 71 55.39 19.24 -42.40
CA ALA A 71 55.09 20.46 -43.16
C ALA A 71 56.35 21.00 -43.84
N THR A 72 56.16 21.35 -45.10
CA THR A 72 57.24 21.87 -45.95
C THR A 72 57.21 23.39 -46.11
N SER A 73 56.12 24.03 -45.68
CA SER A 73 55.94 25.47 -45.65
C SER A 73 55.49 26.00 -44.33
N ILE A 74 55.81 27.26 -44.01
CA ILE A 74 55.40 27.96 -42.78
C ILE A 74 53.87 27.94 -42.69
N ARG A 75 53.16 28.15 -43.78
CA ARG A 75 51.68 28.17 -43.81
C ARG A 75 51.07 26.79 -43.49
N GLU A 76 51.70 25.71 -43.95
CA GLU A 76 51.25 24.34 -43.58
C GLU A 76 51.59 24.01 -42.16
N ALA A 77 52.71 24.44 -41.63
CA ALA A 77 53.09 24.28 -40.23
C ALA A 77 52.10 24.99 -39.33
N ASP A 78 51.74 26.26 -39.52
CA ASP A 78 50.77 27.04 -38.77
C ASP A 78 49.37 26.43 -38.84
N ALA A 79 48.96 25.90 -39.98
CA ALA A 79 47.67 25.22 -40.13
C ALA A 79 47.65 23.90 -39.36
N GLY A 80 48.74 23.14 -39.39
CA GLY A 80 48.87 21.89 -38.63
C GLY A 80 48.87 22.11 -37.10
N GLU A 81 49.58 23.16 -36.65
CA GLU A 81 49.58 23.51 -35.24
C GLU A 81 48.17 23.89 -34.72
N ARG A 82 47.42 24.70 -35.49
CA ARG A 82 46.01 25.03 -35.13
C ARG A 82 45.12 23.78 -35.07
N GLU A 83 45.27 22.85 -36.00
CA GLU A 83 44.54 21.59 -36.02
C GLU A 83 44.89 20.72 -34.80
N VAL A 84 46.16 20.61 -34.44
CA VAL A 84 46.63 19.90 -33.25
C VAL A 84 46.04 20.51 -31.98
N GLU A 85 46.08 21.84 -31.84
CA GLU A 85 45.59 22.54 -30.68
C GLU A 85 44.05 22.44 -30.55
N ALA A 86 43.32 22.54 -31.64
CA ALA A 86 41.87 22.34 -31.67
C ALA A 86 41.48 20.91 -31.22
N ASN A 87 42.20 19.90 -31.75
CA ASN A 87 41.96 18.50 -31.33
C ASN A 87 42.32 18.26 -29.87
N ARG A 88 43.38 18.87 -29.33
CA ARG A 88 43.72 18.77 -27.89
C ARG A 88 42.62 19.34 -27.02
N ARG A 89 42.07 20.52 -27.35
CA ARG A 89 40.96 21.12 -26.57
C ARG A 89 39.74 20.24 -26.61
N ALA A 90 39.36 19.75 -27.79
CA ALA A 90 38.21 18.88 -27.94
C ALA A 90 38.34 17.54 -27.15
N ILE A 91 39.55 16.97 -27.11
CA ILE A 91 39.84 15.78 -26.31
C ILE A 91 39.70 16.10 -24.83
N LYS A 92 40.29 17.19 -24.34
CA LYS A 92 40.23 17.57 -22.94
C LYS A 92 38.78 17.82 -22.48
N GLU A 93 38.00 18.54 -23.27
CA GLU A 93 36.57 18.77 -22.98
C GLU A 93 35.79 17.45 -22.88
N ARG A 94 36.08 16.50 -23.78
CA ARG A 94 35.43 15.20 -23.78
C ARG A 94 35.89 14.31 -22.61
N GLU A 95 37.13 14.37 -22.20
CA GLU A 95 37.65 13.68 -21.00
C GLU A 95 36.96 14.18 -19.74
N GLU A 96 36.79 15.51 -19.61
CA GLU A 96 36.10 16.12 -18.48
C GLU A 96 34.61 15.72 -18.44
N GLU A 97 33.97 15.62 -19.60
CA GLU A 97 32.57 15.16 -19.72
C GLU A 97 32.45 13.69 -19.34
N LEU A 98 33.33 12.81 -19.86
CA LEU A 98 33.36 11.40 -19.49
C LEU A 98 33.62 11.17 -17.99
N ALA A 99 34.46 11.98 -17.37
CA ALA A 99 34.69 11.90 -15.94
C ALA A 99 33.43 12.24 -15.16
N ARG A 100 32.69 13.27 -15.58
CA ARG A 100 31.39 13.62 -14.95
C ARG A 100 30.34 12.52 -15.12
N ILE A 101 30.22 11.94 -16.32
CA ILE A 101 29.32 10.80 -16.57
C ILE A 101 29.71 9.61 -15.70
N ALA A 102 31.01 9.28 -15.62
CA ALA A 102 31.49 8.18 -14.80
C ALA A 102 31.13 8.35 -13.30
N GLN A 103 31.33 9.55 -12.75
CA GLN A 103 30.96 9.85 -11.36
C GLN A 103 29.44 9.76 -11.15
N ALA A 104 28.63 10.24 -12.09
CA ALA A 104 27.18 10.12 -12.00
C ALA A 104 26.69 8.66 -12.06
N ILE A 105 27.32 7.83 -12.90
CA ILE A 105 27.05 6.39 -12.96
C ILE A 105 27.39 5.73 -11.64
N GLU A 106 28.57 5.96 -11.08
CA GLU A 106 29.01 5.38 -9.81
C GLU A 106 28.07 5.74 -8.65
N ALA A 107 27.68 7.01 -8.56
CA ALA A 107 26.71 7.45 -7.55
C ALA A 107 25.33 6.79 -7.73
N LYS A 108 24.89 6.61 -8.99
CA LYS A 108 23.61 5.95 -9.29
C LYS A 108 23.66 4.45 -9.00
N GLU A 109 24.77 3.77 -9.31
CA GLU A 109 24.99 2.36 -8.98
C GLU A 109 24.96 2.13 -7.46
N ALA A 110 25.63 2.97 -6.69
CA ALA A 110 25.60 2.88 -5.22
C ALA A 110 24.18 3.07 -4.66
N SER A 111 23.45 4.07 -5.17
CA SER A 111 22.05 4.30 -4.77
C SER A 111 21.13 3.15 -5.17
N LEU A 112 21.34 2.55 -6.33
CA LEU A 112 20.53 1.43 -6.81
C LEU A 112 20.72 0.19 -5.92
N VAL A 113 21.95 -0.14 -5.55
CA VAL A 113 22.25 -1.25 -4.63
C VAL A 113 21.56 -1.08 -3.28
N GLU A 114 21.57 0.12 -2.72
CA GLU A 114 20.88 0.41 -1.45
C GLU A 114 19.37 0.21 -1.58
N ARG A 115 18.76 0.75 -2.65
CA ARG A 115 17.31 0.59 -2.91
C ARG A 115 16.91 -0.85 -3.20
N GLU A 116 17.74 -1.62 -3.87
CA GLU A 116 17.51 -3.05 -4.09
C GLU A 116 17.50 -3.82 -2.78
N LYS A 117 18.39 -3.47 -1.86
CA LYS A 117 18.40 -4.04 -0.52
C LYS A 117 17.13 -3.70 0.25
N ASP A 118 16.73 -2.44 0.26
CA ASP A 118 15.49 -2.00 0.93
C ASP A 118 14.25 -2.69 0.33
N PHE A 119 14.24 -2.89 -0.99
CA PHE A 119 13.17 -3.62 -1.68
C PHE A 119 13.09 -5.08 -1.26
N GLU A 120 14.22 -5.80 -1.15
CA GLU A 120 14.23 -7.19 -0.70
C GLU A 120 13.83 -7.30 0.79
N GLU A 121 14.21 -6.36 1.63
CA GLU A 121 13.74 -6.28 3.03
C GLU A 121 12.22 -6.05 3.09
N ALA A 122 11.69 -5.10 2.32
CA ALA A 122 10.25 -4.85 2.24
C ALA A 122 9.46 -6.05 1.72
N LYS A 123 10.01 -6.78 0.75
CA LYS A 123 9.44 -8.01 0.22
C LYS A 123 9.35 -9.11 1.28
N GLY A 124 10.39 -9.25 2.11
CA GLY A 124 10.39 -10.16 3.25
C GLY A 124 9.30 -9.82 4.27
N VAL A 125 9.13 -8.53 4.56
CA VAL A 125 8.05 -8.04 5.44
C VAL A 125 6.68 -8.35 4.86
N LEU A 126 6.46 -8.11 3.56
CA LEU A 126 5.20 -8.44 2.90
C LEU A 126 4.88 -9.93 2.98
N GLN A 127 5.85 -10.81 2.72
CA GLN A 127 5.67 -12.26 2.84
C GLN A 127 5.26 -12.67 4.26
N SER A 128 5.94 -12.13 5.27
CA SER A 128 5.59 -12.39 6.67
C SER A 128 4.18 -11.89 7.02
N GLN A 129 3.79 -10.73 6.50
CA GLN A 129 2.45 -10.18 6.67
C GLN A 129 1.38 -11.03 5.98
N GLU A 130 1.67 -11.57 4.80
CA GLU A 130 0.77 -12.48 4.08
C GLU A 130 0.54 -13.78 4.85
N GLU A 131 1.59 -14.37 5.43
CA GLU A 131 1.47 -15.60 6.23
C GLU A 131 0.68 -15.36 7.52
N SER A 132 0.99 -14.29 8.25
CA SER A 132 0.26 -13.91 9.45
C SER A 132 -1.21 -13.60 9.16
N SER A 133 -1.48 -12.93 8.05
CA SER A 133 -2.83 -12.62 7.59
C SER A 133 -3.63 -13.87 7.23
N LYS A 134 -3.02 -14.86 6.58
CA LYS A 134 -3.67 -16.17 6.30
C LYS A 134 -4.10 -16.85 7.57
N THR A 135 -3.22 -16.90 8.57
CA THR A 135 -3.51 -17.49 9.88
C THR A 135 -4.67 -16.74 10.55
N ARG A 136 -4.60 -15.40 10.54
CA ARG A 136 -5.63 -14.56 11.14
C ARG A 136 -6.99 -14.69 10.47
N ILE A 137 -7.03 -14.76 9.14
CA ILE A 137 -8.27 -15.02 8.38
C ILE A 137 -8.88 -16.37 8.76
N ALA A 138 -8.07 -17.43 8.84
CA ALA A 138 -8.55 -18.76 9.24
C ALA A 138 -9.12 -18.78 10.67
N GLU A 139 -8.47 -18.10 11.61
CA GLU A 139 -8.98 -17.93 12.97
C GLU A 139 -10.34 -17.19 13.01
N LEU A 140 -10.41 -16.06 12.27
CA LEU A 140 -11.62 -15.26 12.19
C LEU A 140 -12.79 -16.02 11.53
N GLU A 141 -12.51 -16.78 10.49
CA GLU A 141 -13.51 -17.64 9.84
C GLU A 141 -14.02 -18.74 10.79
N GLY A 142 -13.12 -19.36 11.56
CA GLY A 142 -13.49 -20.31 12.61
C GLY A 142 -14.37 -19.67 13.68
N GLN A 143 -14.00 -18.50 14.19
CA GLN A 143 -14.78 -17.76 15.17
C GLN A 143 -16.16 -17.36 14.62
N ARG A 144 -16.21 -16.88 13.37
CA ARG A 144 -17.46 -16.56 12.68
C ARG A 144 -18.37 -17.79 12.59
N GLY A 145 -17.80 -18.93 12.20
CA GLY A 145 -18.54 -20.19 12.11
C GLY A 145 -19.18 -20.59 13.44
N LEU A 146 -18.42 -20.51 14.54
CA LEU A 146 -18.93 -20.81 15.88
C LEU A 146 -20.05 -19.85 16.30
N LEU A 147 -19.89 -18.55 16.03
CA LEU A 147 -20.90 -17.53 16.34
C LEU A 147 -22.19 -17.73 15.54
N LEU A 148 -22.08 -18.09 14.25
CA LEU A 148 -23.24 -18.35 13.40
C LEU A 148 -23.99 -19.60 13.83
N ASN A 149 -23.28 -20.70 14.13
CA ASN A 149 -23.89 -21.93 14.62
C ASN A 149 -24.63 -21.71 15.97
N GLY A 150 -23.99 -21.06 16.94
CA GLY A 150 -24.62 -20.73 18.20
C GLY A 150 -25.81 -19.78 18.02
N ARG A 151 -25.76 -18.88 17.07
CA ARG A 151 -26.86 -17.99 16.69
C ARG A 151 -28.06 -18.81 16.14
N ASP A 152 -27.79 -19.74 15.22
CA ASP A 152 -28.84 -20.55 14.59
C ASP A 152 -29.55 -21.44 15.62
N GLU A 153 -28.82 -21.97 16.58
CA GLU A 153 -29.43 -22.70 17.75
C GLU A 153 -30.36 -21.79 18.58
N LEU A 154 -29.93 -20.55 18.86
CA LEU A 154 -30.79 -19.59 19.57
C LEU A 154 -32.01 -19.20 18.76
N VAL A 155 -31.86 -18.96 17.47
CA VAL A 155 -32.95 -18.60 16.55
C VAL A 155 -33.96 -19.73 16.41
N ALA A 156 -33.52 -20.99 16.41
CA ALA A 156 -34.40 -22.16 16.34
C ALA A 156 -35.37 -22.25 17.55
N ASN A 157 -34.95 -21.72 18.70
CA ASN A 157 -35.73 -21.71 19.93
C ASN A 157 -36.65 -20.48 20.09
N LEU A 158 -36.61 -19.54 19.13
CA LEU A 158 -37.41 -18.31 19.20
C LEU A 158 -38.61 -18.33 18.24
N PRO A 159 -39.73 -17.68 18.59
CA PRO A 159 -40.87 -17.50 17.68
C PRO A 159 -40.43 -16.78 16.39
N LYS A 160 -40.82 -17.33 15.23
CA LYS A 160 -40.47 -16.78 13.90
C LYS A 160 -40.85 -15.29 13.72
N THR A 161 -41.90 -14.84 14.38
CA THR A 161 -42.36 -13.44 14.37
C THR A 161 -41.33 -12.49 15.02
N ILE A 162 -40.73 -12.93 16.12
CA ILE A 162 -39.72 -12.19 16.87
C ILE A 162 -38.42 -12.13 16.04
N VAL A 163 -37.99 -13.26 15.50
CA VAL A 163 -36.81 -13.34 14.63
C VAL A 163 -36.94 -12.41 13.42
N LYS A 164 -38.08 -12.46 12.70
CA LYS A 164 -38.31 -11.56 11.56
C LYS A 164 -38.26 -10.07 11.94
N ARG A 165 -38.81 -9.72 13.12
CA ARG A 165 -38.77 -8.35 13.62
C ARG A 165 -37.32 -7.91 13.94
N TYR A 166 -36.58 -8.76 14.60
CA TYR A 166 -35.18 -8.53 14.94
C TYR A 166 -34.33 -8.37 13.68
N GLU A 167 -34.43 -9.29 12.69
CA GLU A 167 -33.68 -9.24 11.44
C GLU A 167 -33.92 -7.93 10.67
N ARG A 168 -35.17 -7.48 10.61
CA ARG A 168 -35.50 -6.21 9.95
C ARG A 168 -34.85 -5.00 10.63
N LEU A 169 -34.78 -5.03 11.96
CA LEU A 169 -34.18 -3.92 12.72
C LEU A 169 -32.66 -3.94 12.62
N ARG A 170 -32.04 -5.11 12.70
CA ARG A 170 -30.59 -5.22 12.67
C ARG A 170 -29.93 -4.85 11.33
N THR A 171 -30.65 -4.94 10.22
CA THR A 171 -30.15 -4.47 8.90
C THR A 171 -29.94 -2.97 8.83
N GLY A 172 -30.73 -2.19 9.57
CA GLY A 172 -30.65 -0.73 9.53
C GLY A 172 -30.13 -0.05 10.79
N LEU A 173 -30.05 -0.80 11.92
CA LEU A 173 -29.69 -0.21 13.21
C LEU A 173 -28.64 -1.08 13.92
N PRO A 174 -27.49 -0.55 14.29
CA PRO A 174 -26.63 -1.20 15.26
C PRO A 174 -27.41 -1.30 16.58
N ASN A 175 -27.21 -2.38 17.32
CA ASN A 175 -27.92 -2.64 18.59
C ASN A 175 -29.45 -2.61 18.42
N ALA A 176 -30.00 -3.58 17.68
CA ALA A 176 -31.45 -3.69 17.43
C ALA A 176 -32.26 -3.97 18.73
N VAL A 177 -31.62 -4.53 19.77
CA VAL A 177 -32.16 -4.76 21.10
C VAL A 177 -31.39 -3.91 22.10
N ILE A 178 -32.11 -3.25 23.00
CA ILE A 178 -31.53 -2.42 24.05
C ILE A 178 -32.10 -2.78 25.41
N ILE A 179 -31.24 -2.69 26.41
CA ILE A 179 -31.61 -2.92 27.83
C ILE A 179 -31.82 -1.55 28.45
N ILE A 180 -32.91 -1.43 29.20
CA ILE A 180 -33.24 -0.22 29.97
C ILE A 180 -33.46 -0.57 31.43
N ASP A 181 -33.12 0.34 32.32
CA ASP A 181 -33.38 0.25 33.78
C ASP A 181 -34.25 1.41 34.26
N SER A 182 -34.45 2.41 33.44
CA SER A 182 -35.22 3.62 33.74
C SER A 182 -36.21 3.92 32.60
N GLY A 183 -37.10 4.85 32.81
CA GLY A 183 -38.09 5.27 31.81
C GLY A 183 -37.50 6.01 30.59
N THR A 184 -36.22 5.81 30.29
CA THR A 184 -35.52 6.45 29.18
C THR A 184 -34.88 5.41 28.26
N CYS A 185 -35.06 5.57 26.94
CA CYS A 185 -34.42 4.72 25.96
C CYS A 185 -32.89 4.98 25.90
N THR A 186 -32.07 3.96 26.19
CA THR A 186 -30.60 4.09 26.22
C THR A 186 -29.99 4.38 24.87
N ALA A 187 -30.68 4.07 23.77
CA ALA A 187 -30.17 4.27 22.40
C ALA A 187 -30.48 5.66 21.83
N CYS A 188 -31.74 6.14 21.95
CA CYS A 188 -32.15 7.46 21.39
C CYS A 188 -32.29 8.54 22.47
N ARG A 189 -32.11 8.20 23.73
CA ARG A 189 -32.21 9.09 24.91
C ARG A 189 -33.57 9.78 25.11
N MET A 190 -34.60 9.30 24.42
CA MET A 190 -35.98 9.83 24.61
C MET A 190 -36.67 9.15 25.75
N ALA A 191 -37.49 9.91 26.51
CA ALA A 191 -38.33 9.39 27.57
C ALA A 191 -39.41 8.46 27.00
N LEU A 192 -39.63 7.35 27.67
CA LEU A 192 -40.67 6.39 27.33
C LEU A 192 -41.97 6.76 28.04
N PRO A 193 -43.14 6.50 27.44
CA PRO A 193 -44.42 6.67 28.11
C PRO A 193 -44.45 5.87 29.43
N PRO A 194 -44.97 6.44 30.52
CA PRO A 194 -44.99 5.75 31.83
C PRO A 194 -45.70 4.38 31.81
N GLN A 195 -46.74 4.26 31.01
CA GLN A 195 -47.47 3.02 30.83
C GLN A 195 -46.61 1.94 30.18
N LEU A 196 -45.84 2.29 29.14
CA LEU A 196 -44.88 1.39 28.46
C LEU A 196 -43.80 0.90 29.45
N ASN A 197 -43.33 1.77 30.32
CA ASN A 197 -42.34 1.38 31.35
C ASN A 197 -42.89 0.36 32.34
N ILE A 198 -44.18 0.43 32.72
CA ILE A 198 -44.87 -0.56 33.56
C ILE A 198 -45.01 -1.89 32.80
N GLU A 199 -45.43 -1.84 31.53
CA GLU A 199 -45.60 -3.04 30.70
C GLU A 199 -44.28 -3.78 30.49
N LEU A 200 -43.18 -3.03 30.29
CA LEU A 200 -41.83 -3.60 30.16
C LEU A 200 -41.38 -4.36 31.41
N GLN A 201 -41.75 -3.91 32.60
CA GLN A 201 -41.41 -4.62 33.84
C GLN A 201 -42.19 -5.92 34.03
N ARG A 202 -43.37 -6.04 33.40
CA ARG A 202 -44.20 -7.27 33.49
C ARG A 202 -43.72 -8.39 32.58
N ALA A 203 -42.95 -8.05 31.56
CA ALA A 203 -42.33 -9.00 30.61
C ALA A 203 -43.31 -9.88 29.80
N ASP A 204 -44.59 -9.50 29.72
CA ASP A 204 -45.61 -10.28 29.04
C ASP A 204 -45.44 -10.26 27.51
N GLU A 205 -44.96 -9.16 26.96
CA GLU A 205 -44.78 -8.98 25.53
C GLU A 205 -43.49 -8.21 25.16
N LEU A 206 -43.04 -8.38 23.92
CA LEU A 206 -41.90 -7.64 23.37
C LEU A 206 -42.33 -6.26 22.88
N HIS A 207 -41.82 -5.22 23.51
CA HIS A 207 -42.07 -3.83 23.19
C HIS A 207 -40.97 -3.19 22.34
N GLN A 208 -41.33 -2.11 21.63
CA GLN A 208 -40.41 -1.28 20.86
C GLN A 208 -40.41 0.16 21.35
N CYS A 209 -39.27 0.82 21.24
CA CYS A 209 -39.21 2.24 21.48
C CYS A 209 -40.06 2.99 20.44
N PRO A 210 -41.03 3.83 20.87
CA PRO A 210 -41.88 4.57 19.91
C PRO A 210 -41.09 5.56 19.02
N HIS A 211 -39.90 5.97 19.45
CA HIS A 211 -39.07 6.93 18.73
C HIS A 211 -38.08 6.26 17.77
N CYS A 212 -37.30 5.28 18.24
CA CYS A 212 -36.23 4.67 17.43
C CYS A 212 -36.54 3.24 16.95
N ARG A 213 -37.68 2.69 17.36
CA ARG A 213 -38.20 1.36 16.99
C ARG A 213 -37.36 0.16 17.42
N ARG A 214 -36.28 0.35 18.18
CA ARG A 214 -35.50 -0.76 18.76
C ARG A 214 -36.34 -1.59 19.72
N ILE A 215 -36.07 -2.87 19.78
CA ILE A 215 -36.65 -3.75 20.79
C ILE A 215 -36.10 -3.34 22.15
N ILE A 216 -36.97 -3.21 23.13
CA ILE A 216 -36.63 -2.81 24.51
C ILE A 216 -36.84 -3.97 25.42
N ILE A 217 -35.88 -4.23 26.30
CA ILE A 217 -35.98 -5.22 27.41
C ILE A 217 -35.67 -4.48 28.69
N HIS A 218 -36.51 -4.69 29.74
CA HIS A 218 -36.21 -4.13 31.03
C HIS A 218 -35.13 -4.95 31.75
N LYS A 219 -34.23 -4.28 32.46
CA LYS A 219 -33.08 -4.90 33.13
C LYS A 219 -33.50 -5.99 34.14
N SER A 220 -34.60 -5.79 34.84
CA SER A 220 -35.15 -6.76 35.83
C SER A 220 -35.43 -8.15 35.23
N ILE A 221 -35.68 -8.26 33.93
CA ILE A 221 -35.97 -9.55 33.27
C ILE A 221 -34.68 -10.37 33.05
N ILE A 222 -33.55 -9.70 32.98
CA ILE A 222 -32.25 -10.33 32.70
C ILE A 222 -31.54 -10.73 33.98
N GLU A 223 -31.85 -10.04 35.09
CA GLU A 223 -31.25 -10.27 36.41
C GLU A 223 -32.06 -11.24 37.29
N SER A 224 -33.24 -11.70 36.82
CA SER A 224 -34.04 -12.73 37.46
C SER A 224 -33.65 -14.12 36.94
#